data_53d5d747700f6f8bc666ba68ff9fe1d8
#
_entry.id   53d5d747700f6f8bc666ba68ff9fe1d8
#
_cell.length_a   1.000
_cell.length_b   1.000
_cell.length_c   1.000
_cell.angle_alpha   90.00
_cell.angle_beta   90.00
_cell.angle_gamma   90.00
#
_symmetry.space_group_name_H-M   'P 1'
#
loop_
_entity.id
_entity.type
_entity.pdbx_description
1 polymer ?
#
loop_
_entity_poly.entity_id
_entity_poly.type
_entity_poly.pdbx_seq_one_letter_code
_entity_poly.pdbx_strand_id
1 'polypeptide(L)'
;MCRNRMHLFEFFSRSHRCQALLIGLIFAFLFTAPTGAWAKKVYVWRDKDGKVHFSDQRPHPTKVQGEIGEKGFKEWPSASEENHGSPRSPIEHAVLCTFRLSNKRGGASGFFINERGIAVTAKHVVKGVTYSMKAELPGDKRKYSVRVLRKSRKHDLAILKILVDRPTPYLEIRGTETLIRGEELYAIGNPLIVFKETVTKGIFSRIFPEKDFKKELKIKPPFKGDWIQFSAAIIGGNSGGPLVDKDGKLVGVVSLGLKNYGAVNFAVPSAYILKEFKSFLE
;
A
#
# COMPACT_ATOMS: atom_id res chain seq x y z
N MET A 1 48.97 47.22 1.21
CA MET A 1 48.83 48.41 2.06
C MET A 1 47.61 48.22 2.91
N CYS A 2 47.90 48.00 4.12
CA CYS A 2 47.56 48.60 5.42
C CYS A 2 46.13 48.52 5.81
N ARG A 3 45.81 47.62 6.82
CA ARG A 3 45.79 47.89 8.30
C ARG A 3 44.60 48.77 8.69
N ASN A 4 43.73 48.36 9.61
CA ASN A 4 43.83 48.21 11.06
C ASN A 4 42.47 47.65 11.55
N ARG A 5 42.41 46.58 12.34
CA ARG A 5 42.64 46.43 13.79
C ARG A 5 41.78 47.32 14.72
N MET A 6 40.89 46.63 15.42
CA MET A 6 40.83 46.52 16.91
C MET A 6 39.98 47.54 17.70
N HIS A 7 39.41 46.96 18.73
CA HIS A 7 38.95 47.43 20.05
C HIS A 7 37.45 47.74 20.16
N LEU A 8 36.76 47.43 21.19
CA LEU A 8 37.01 46.87 22.52
C LEU A 8 35.73 46.41 23.17
N PHE A 9 35.76 45.36 23.89
CA PHE A 9 35.26 45.02 25.21
C PHE A 9 34.54 46.11 26.04
N GLU A 10 33.60 45.55 26.81
CA GLU A 10 33.02 46.07 28.05
C GLU A 10 31.71 46.85 27.96
N PHE A 11 30.61 46.17 28.32
CA PHE A 11 29.83 46.52 29.50
C PHE A 11 29.07 45.31 30.03
N PHE A 12 29.63 44.81 31.11
CA PHE A 12 29.03 43.80 32.00
C PHE A 12 28.06 44.46 32.96
N SER A 13 27.07 43.68 33.37
CA SER A 13 26.36 43.77 34.64
C SER A 13 24.99 44.42 34.66
N ARG A 14 24.08 43.56 35.01
CA ARG A 14 22.79 43.69 35.70
C ARG A 14 21.56 43.30 34.83
N SER A 15 21.19 42.08 34.90
CA SER A 15 20.01 41.67 35.69
C SER A 15 19.71 40.16 35.47
N HIS A 16 20.23 39.36 36.37
CA HIS A 16 19.95 37.90 36.44
C HIS A 16 18.58 37.57 37.02
N ARG A 17 17.65 38.52 37.12
CA ARG A 17 16.30 38.26 37.67
C ARG A 17 15.14 38.25 36.68
N CYS A 18 15.36 38.65 35.42
CA CYS A 18 14.28 38.59 34.39
C CYS A 18 14.37 37.38 33.45
N GLN A 19 15.48 36.63 33.42
CA GLN A 19 15.58 35.46 32.54
C GLN A 19 14.95 34.19 33.12
N ALA A 20 14.79 34.10 34.43
CA ALA A 20 14.16 32.92 35.06
C ALA A 20 12.65 32.86 34.89
N LEU A 21 11.98 33.98 34.63
CA LEU A 21 10.51 34.03 34.43
C LEU A 21 10.09 33.80 32.97
N LEU A 22 10.98 34.04 32.01
CA LEU A 22 10.68 33.77 30.58
C LEU A 22 10.90 32.30 30.20
N ILE A 23 11.82 31.61 30.85
CA ILE A 23 12.10 30.18 30.61
C ILE A 23 10.98 29.31 31.22
N GLY A 24 10.38 29.72 32.31
CA GLY A 24 9.23 29.02 32.94
C GLY A 24 7.95 29.06 32.11
N LEU A 25 7.73 30.12 31.31
CA LEU A 25 6.55 30.27 30.46
C LEU A 25 6.69 29.53 29.13
N ILE A 26 7.89 29.31 28.61
CA ILE A 26 8.14 28.54 27.39
C ILE A 26 8.00 27.03 27.65
N PHE A 27 8.33 26.55 28.85
CA PHE A 27 8.19 25.13 29.21
C PHE A 27 6.76 24.72 29.56
N ALA A 28 5.89 25.66 29.95
CA ALA A 28 4.48 25.36 30.23
C ALA A 28 3.60 25.25 28.97
N PHE A 29 4.06 25.72 27.80
CA PHE A 29 3.30 25.64 26.54
C PHE A 29 3.65 24.40 25.70
N LEU A 30 4.64 23.59 26.10
CA LEU A 30 5.08 22.40 25.35
C LEU A 30 4.46 21.08 25.83
N PHE A 31 3.56 21.11 26.84
CA PHE A 31 3.00 19.88 27.44
C PHE A 31 1.50 19.73 27.32
N THR A 32 0.81 20.56 26.51
CA THR A 32 -0.59 20.32 26.18
C THR A 32 -0.78 20.20 24.67
N ALA A 33 -0.03 19.29 24.03
CA ALA A 33 -0.45 18.76 22.76
C ALA A 33 -1.61 17.78 23.06
N PRO A 34 -2.81 18.00 22.51
CA PRO A 34 -3.86 17.01 22.65
C PRO A 34 -3.38 15.74 21.95
N THR A 35 -3.26 14.67 22.71
CA THR A 35 -3.08 13.30 22.21
C THR A 35 -4.38 12.82 21.55
N GLY A 36 -4.91 13.61 20.62
CA GLY A 36 -5.99 13.21 19.75
C GLY A 36 -5.38 12.51 18.55
N ALA A 37 -5.54 11.22 18.46
CA ALA A 37 -5.33 10.51 17.20
C ALA A 37 -6.12 11.23 16.12
N TRP A 38 -5.43 11.81 15.14
CA TRP A 38 -6.05 12.46 14.00
C TRP A 38 -6.68 11.36 13.14
N ALA A 39 -7.94 11.03 13.44
CA ALA A 39 -8.74 10.22 12.55
C ALA A 39 -8.83 10.98 11.22
N LYS A 40 -8.21 10.44 10.16
CA LYS A 40 -8.32 11.02 8.82
C LYS A 40 -9.80 11.04 8.44
N LYS A 41 -10.35 12.23 8.28
CA LYS A 41 -11.72 12.41 7.81
C LYS A 41 -11.75 12.10 6.32
N VAL A 42 -12.71 11.30 5.89
CA VAL A 42 -13.01 11.06 4.48
C VAL A 42 -14.31 11.75 4.15
N TYR A 43 -14.28 12.60 3.15
CA TYR A 43 -15.45 13.31 2.64
C TYR A 43 -16.08 12.49 1.51
N VAL A 44 -17.39 12.36 1.55
CA VAL A 44 -18.19 11.68 0.51
C VAL A 44 -19.19 12.65 -0.04
N TRP A 45 -19.22 12.83 -1.36
CA TRP A 45 -20.20 13.71 -2.01
C TRP A 45 -20.59 13.18 -3.39
N ARG A 46 -21.66 13.71 -3.96
CA ARG A 46 -22.07 13.51 -5.35
C ARG A 46 -21.76 14.75 -6.17
N ASP A 47 -21.28 14.56 -7.38
CA ASP A 47 -21.19 15.65 -8.36
C ASP A 47 -22.52 15.91 -9.09
N LYS A 48 -22.52 16.87 -10.01
CA LYS A 48 -23.71 17.26 -10.79
C LYS A 48 -24.26 16.14 -11.66
N ASP A 49 -23.42 15.17 -12.01
CA ASP A 49 -23.76 14.00 -12.82
C ASP A 49 -24.23 12.81 -11.97
N GLY A 50 -24.38 13.02 -10.65
CA GLY A 50 -24.80 12.00 -9.68
C GLY A 50 -23.72 11.01 -9.28
N LYS A 51 -22.48 11.18 -9.74
CA LYS A 51 -21.35 10.31 -9.45
C LYS A 51 -20.86 10.55 -8.04
N VAL A 52 -20.62 9.46 -7.29
CA VAL A 52 -20.10 9.51 -5.92
C VAL A 52 -18.59 9.66 -5.91
N HIS A 53 -18.09 10.60 -5.13
CA HIS A 53 -16.68 10.86 -4.92
C HIS A 53 -16.28 10.66 -3.47
N PHE A 54 -15.02 10.28 -3.26
CA PHE A 54 -14.37 10.13 -1.95
C PHE A 54 -13.05 10.91 -1.94
N SER A 55 -12.77 11.67 -0.88
CA SER A 55 -11.52 12.41 -0.72
C SER A 55 -11.14 12.56 0.74
N ASP A 56 -9.87 12.64 1.04
CA ASP A 56 -9.31 13.06 2.32
C ASP A 56 -9.25 14.61 2.44
N GLN A 57 -9.57 15.33 1.37
CA GLN A 57 -9.70 16.78 1.34
C GLN A 57 -11.17 17.18 1.15
N ARG A 58 -11.59 18.20 1.87
CA ARG A 58 -12.96 18.74 1.74
C ARG A 58 -13.16 19.29 0.33
N PRO A 59 -14.18 18.83 -0.42
CA PRO A 59 -14.43 19.32 -1.77
C PRO A 59 -14.84 20.79 -1.76
N HIS A 60 -14.50 21.52 -2.83
CA HIS A 60 -14.97 22.89 -3.00
C HIS A 60 -16.49 22.89 -3.21
N PRO A 61 -17.26 23.81 -2.61
CA PRO A 61 -18.73 23.83 -2.67
C PRO A 61 -19.32 23.79 -4.09
N THR A 62 -18.62 24.36 -5.08
CA THR A 62 -19.07 24.39 -6.49
C THR A 62 -19.05 23.02 -7.18
N LYS A 63 -18.41 22.01 -6.59
CA LYS A 63 -18.31 20.65 -7.15
C LYS A 63 -19.32 19.66 -6.54
N VAL A 64 -20.15 20.12 -5.62
CA VAL A 64 -21.03 19.27 -4.82
C VAL A 64 -22.49 19.58 -5.15
N GLN A 65 -23.28 18.54 -5.40
CA GLN A 65 -24.75 18.66 -5.43
C GLN A 65 -25.28 17.94 -4.18
N GLY A 66 -25.85 18.70 -3.22
CA GLY A 66 -26.35 18.19 -1.95
C GLY A 66 -25.40 18.39 -0.76
N GLU A 67 -25.71 17.76 0.36
CA GLU A 67 -24.92 17.86 1.59
C GLU A 67 -23.62 17.06 1.50
N ILE A 68 -22.53 17.66 1.98
CA ILE A 68 -21.27 16.97 2.17
C ILE A 68 -21.38 16.13 3.45
N GLY A 69 -21.54 14.82 3.32
CA GLY A 69 -21.50 13.91 4.46
C GLY A 69 -20.10 13.85 5.04
N GLU A 70 -19.89 14.38 6.24
CA GLU A 70 -18.76 14.02 7.08
C GLU A 70 -19.13 12.71 7.79
N LYS A 71 -18.63 11.59 7.29
CA LYS A 71 -18.65 10.35 8.07
C LYS A 71 -17.29 10.22 8.75
N GLY A 72 -17.24 10.50 10.05
CA GLY A 72 -16.26 9.85 10.90
C GLY A 72 -16.56 8.36 10.77
N PHE A 73 -15.66 7.60 10.17
CA PHE A 73 -15.79 6.16 10.19
C PHE A 73 -15.69 5.70 11.65
N LYS A 74 -16.82 5.44 12.30
CA LYS A 74 -16.86 4.34 13.25
C LYS A 74 -16.39 3.14 12.45
N GLU A 75 -15.47 2.37 13.04
CA GLU A 75 -15.05 1.11 12.44
C GLU A 75 -16.27 0.43 11.85
N TRP A 76 -16.21 0.15 10.53
CA TRP A 76 -17.18 -0.74 9.89
C TRP A 76 -17.23 -1.95 10.79
N PRO A 77 -18.42 -2.45 11.21
CA PRO A 77 -18.49 -3.67 12.00
C PRO A 77 -17.56 -4.66 11.31
N SER A 78 -16.47 -5.03 11.99
CA SER A 78 -15.62 -6.12 11.53
C SER A 78 -16.59 -7.22 11.16
N ALA A 79 -16.46 -7.74 9.93
CA ALA A 79 -17.28 -8.88 9.53
C ALA A 79 -17.42 -9.76 10.76
N SER A 80 -18.66 -9.86 11.27
CA SER A 80 -19.01 -10.63 12.45
C SER A 80 -18.16 -11.89 12.40
N GLU A 81 -17.77 -12.45 13.53
CA GLU A 81 -17.08 -13.73 13.68
C GLU A 81 -17.81 -14.82 12.89
N GLU A 82 -17.92 -14.63 11.58
CA GLU A 82 -18.39 -15.61 10.64
C GLU A 82 -17.31 -16.67 10.63
N ASN A 83 -17.65 -17.75 11.30
CA ASN A 83 -17.05 -19.06 11.18
C ASN A 83 -16.45 -19.17 9.78
N HIS A 84 -15.11 -19.01 9.66
CA HIS A 84 -14.39 -19.14 8.39
C HIS A 84 -14.45 -20.61 7.97
N GLY A 85 -15.66 -21.04 7.53
CA GLY A 85 -15.86 -22.25 6.78
C GLY A 85 -14.97 -22.24 5.54
N SER A 86 -14.81 -23.37 4.89
CA SER A 86 -14.10 -23.49 3.63
C SER A 86 -14.50 -22.36 2.68
N PRO A 87 -13.55 -21.72 1.95
CA PRO A 87 -13.86 -20.61 1.04
C PRO A 87 -14.92 -21.03 0.03
N ARG A 88 -15.95 -20.19 -0.14
CA ARG A 88 -17.11 -20.47 -1.01
C ARG A 88 -16.78 -20.34 -2.50
N SER A 89 -15.64 -19.72 -2.82
CA SER A 89 -15.17 -19.55 -4.20
C SER A 89 -13.65 -19.46 -4.28
N PRO A 90 -13.05 -19.69 -5.47
CA PRO A 90 -11.61 -19.50 -5.68
C PRO A 90 -11.14 -18.06 -5.37
N ILE A 91 -11.97 -17.06 -5.65
CA ILE A 91 -11.62 -15.66 -5.37
C ILE A 91 -11.67 -15.38 -3.86
N GLU A 92 -12.62 -15.94 -3.13
CA GLU A 92 -12.65 -15.84 -1.67
C GLU A 92 -11.42 -16.52 -1.03
N HIS A 93 -10.98 -17.67 -1.57
CA HIS A 93 -9.72 -18.28 -1.17
C HIS A 93 -8.54 -17.33 -1.39
N ALA A 94 -8.49 -16.66 -2.54
CA ALA A 94 -7.43 -15.71 -2.84
C ALA A 94 -7.46 -14.48 -1.91
N VAL A 95 -8.64 -14.05 -1.44
CA VAL A 95 -8.80 -13.04 -0.38
C VAL A 95 -8.18 -13.53 0.93
N LEU A 96 -8.46 -14.77 1.35
CA LEU A 96 -7.87 -15.33 2.58
C LEU A 96 -6.35 -15.47 2.50
N CYS A 97 -5.80 -15.67 1.31
CA CYS A 97 -4.35 -15.69 1.08
C CYS A 97 -3.71 -14.30 1.12
N THR A 98 -4.50 -13.22 1.01
CA THR A 98 -4.04 -11.84 0.89
C THR A 98 -4.11 -11.14 2.24
N PHE A 99 -3.08 -10.41 2.61
CA PHE A 99 -3.02 -9.70 3.88
C PHE A 99 -2.56 -8.25 3.68
N ARG A 100 -2.89 -7.43 4.67
CA ARG A 100 -2.44 -6.05 4.74
C ARG A 100 -1.05 -5.96 5.32
N LEU A 101 -0.19 -5.18 4.67
CA LEU A 101 1.09 -4.72 5.21
C LEU A 101 0.96 -3.29 5.69
N SER A 102 1.43 -3.01 6.90
CA SER A 102 1.40 -1.67 7.48
C SER A 102 2.75 -1.29 8.10
N ASN A 103 3.09 -0.02 7.99
CA ASN A 103 4.22 0.61 8.66
C ASN A 103 3.91 2.08 8.95
N LYS A 104 4.86 2.83 9.55
CA LYS A 104 4.68 4.26 9.86
C LYS A 104 4.40 5.16 8.65
N ARG A 105 4.68 4.71 7.41
CA ARG A 105 4.54 5.49 6.16
C ARG A 105 3.24 5.19 5.41
N GLY A 106 2.54 4.10 5.75
CA GLY A 106 1.30 3.74 5.07
C GLY A 106 1.03 2.25 5.07
N GLY A 107 0.07 1.85 4.23
CA GLY A 107 -0.34 0.47 4.01
C GLY A 107 -0.11 0.02 2.58
N ALA A 108 0.02 -1.29 2.43
CA ALA A 108 0.16 -2.01 1.18
C ALA A 108 -0.44 -3.41 1.35
N SER A 109 -0.30 -4.25 0.34
CA SER A 109 -0.75 -5.63 0.36
C SER A 109 0.40 -6.60 0.17
N GLY A 110 0.19 -7.83 0.62
CA GLY A 110 1.02 -8.99 0.35
C GLY A 110 0.16 -10.24 0.35
N PHE A 111 0.69 -11.35 -0.11
CA PHE A 111 -0.03 -12.62 -0.15
C PHE A 111 0.90 -13.80 0.07
N PHE A 112 0.37 -14.88 0.59
CA PHE A 112 1.11 -16.12 0.85
C PHE A 112 1.26 -16.96 -0.42
N ILE A 113 2.41 -17.62 -0.54
CA ILE A 113 2.76 -18.55 -1.64
C ILE A 113 3.10 -19.95 -1.16
N ASN A 114 3.10 -20.19 0.14
CA ASN A 114 3.14 -21.51 0.75
C ASN A 114 2.55 -21.48 2.17
N GLU A 115 2.29 -22.65 2.73
CA GLU A 115 1.72 -22.82 4.08
C GLU A 115 2.64 -22.40 5.22
N ARG A 116 3.93 -22.25 4.96
CA ARG A 116 4.95 -21.90 5.97
C ARG A 116 5.05 -20.39 6.24
N GLY A 117 4.09 -19.59 5.75
CA GLY A 117 4.11 -18.14 5.93
C GLY A 117 5.12 -17.41 5.04
N ILE A 118 5.58 -18.05 3.95
CA ILE A 118 6.34 -17.37 2.90
C ILE A 118 5.37 -16.58 2.03
N ALA A 119 5.71 -15.34 1.78
CA ALA A 119 4.80 -14.40 1.12
C ALA A 119 5.54 -13.51 0.11
N VAL A 120 4.76 -12.91 -0.79
CA VAL A 120 5.22 -11.97 -1.79
C VAL A 120 4.58 -10.62 -1.59
N THR A 121 5.33 -9.57 -1.91
CA THR A 121 4.84 -8.20 -2.08
C THR A 121 5.66 -7.47 -3.15
N ALA A 122 5.26 -6.26 -3.50
CA ALA A 122 6.07 -5.41 -4.37
C ALA A 122 7.32 -4.90 -3.64
N LYS A 123 8.46 -4.85 -4.34
CA LYS A 123 9.74 -4.39 -3.77
C LYS A 123 9.69 -2.96 -3.26
N HIS A 124 8.96 -2.07 -3.96
CA HIS A 124 8.85 -0.68 -3.54
C HIS A 124 8.13 -0.52 -2.18
N VAL A 125 7.23 -1.46 -1.81
CA VAL A 125 6.54 -1.50 -0.51
C VAL A 125 7.54 -1.66 0.65
N VAL A 126 8.61 -2.44 0.43
CA VAL A 126 9.63 -2.73 1.45
C VAL A 126 10.89 -1.87 1.33
N LYS A 127 10.86 -0.83 0.47
CA LYS A 127 11.99 0.09 0.29
C LYS A 127 12.14 0.98 1.51
N GLY A 128 13.29 0.90 2.19
CA GLY A 128 13.62 1.76 3.34
C GLY A 128 12.85 1.46 4.62
N VAL A 129 12.17 0.28 4.70
CA VAL A 129 11.44 -0.15 5.89
C VAL A 129 11.83 -1.58 6.22
N THR A 130 12.68 -1.78 7.25
CA THR A 130 13.18 -3.11 7.58
C THR A 130 12.66 -3.65 8.92
N TYR A 131 12.33 -2.81 9.90
CA TYR A 131 12.14 -3.27 11.29
C TYR A 131 10.75 -3.02 11.90
N SER A 132 9.84 -2.31 11.24
CA SER A 132 8.54 -1.93 11.83
C SER A 132 7.32 -2.35 11.02
N MET A 133 7.52 -3.24 10.02
CA MET A 133 6.41 -3.71 9.20
C MET A 133 5.62 -4.78 9.94
N LYS A 134 4.31 -4.67 9.89
CA LYS A 134 3.35 -5.64 10.44
C LYS A 134 2.44 -6.14 9.34
N ALA A 135 2.05 -7.41 9.45
CA ALA A 135 1.04 -8.04 8.62
C ALA A 135 -0.25 -8.21 9.45
N GLU A 136 -1.38 -7.87 8.85
CA GLU A 136 -2.72 -8.08 9.39
C GLU A 136 -3.45 -9.03 8.43
N LEU A 137 -3.83 -10.20 8.92
CA LEU A 137 -4.46 -11.27 8.13
C LEU A 137 -5.99 -11.10 8.13
N PRO A 138 -6.68 -11.58 7.09
CA PRO A 138 -8.14 -11.61 7.05
C PRO A 138 -8.73 -12.29 8.30
N GLY A 139 -9.76 -11.67 8.87
CA GLY A 139 -10.45 -12.20 10.05
C GLY A 139 -9.62 -12.29 11.34
N ASP A 140 -8.36 -11.86 11.35
CA ASP A 140 -7.48 -11.94 12.52
C ASP A 140 -7.16 -10.53 13.05
N LYS A 141 -7.41 -10.32 14.33
CA LYS A 141 -7.13 -9.05 15.01
C LYS A 141 -5.65 -8.86 15.37
N ARG A 142 -4.84 -9.94 15.26
CA ARG A 142 -3.42 -9.93 15.60
C ARG A 142 -2.59 -9.25 14.50
N LYS A 143 -1.46 -8.67 14.93
CA LYS A 143 -0.45 -8.08 14.02
C LYS A 143 0.82 -8.91 14.06
N TYR A 144 1.13 -9.54 12.96
CA TYR A 144 2.28 -10.41 12.82
C TYR A 144 3.54 -9.66 12.42
N SER A 145 4.68 -10.09 12.93
CA SER A 145 5.97 -9.55 12.53
C SER A 145 6.35 -10.04 11.13
N VAL A 146 7.00 -9.15 10.38
CA VAL A 146 7.41 -9.38 8.99
C VAL A 146 8.93 -9.34 8.88
N ARG A 147 9.52 -10.35 8.25
CA ARG A 147 10.93 -10.34 7.85
C ARG A 147 11.03 -10.29 6.33
N VAL A 148 11.82 -9.37 5.79
CA VAL A 148 12.16 -9.35 4.37
C VAL A 148 13.29 -10.33 4.13
N LEU A 149 13.02 -11.42 3.42
CA LEU A 149 14.00 -12.47 3.13
C LEU A 149 14.85 -12.11 1.93
N ARG A 150 14.23 -11.67 0.83
CA ARG A 150 14.91 -11.31 -0.41
C ARG A 150 14.15 -10.22 -1.17
N LYS A 151 14.92 -9.37 -1.86
CA LYS A 151 14.39 -8.38 -2.81
C LYS A 151 14.96 -8.70 -4.18
N SER A 152 14.13 -8.70 -5.22
CA SER A 152 14.62 -8.84 -6.59
C SER A 152 15.59 -7.71 -6.95
N ARG A 153 16.63 -8.03 -7.71
CA ARG A 153 17.54 -7.03 -8.26
C ARG A 153 16.93 -6.32 -9.47
N LYS A 154 16.07 -6.99 -10.22
CA LYS A 154 15.52 -6.54 -11.51
C LYS A 154 14.08 -6.09 -11.43
N HIS A 155 13.21 -6.91 -10.80
CA HIS A 155 11.76 -6.72 -10.81
C HIS A 155 11.25 -6.07 -9.52
N ASP A 156 10.01 -5.60 -9.55
CA ASP A 156 9.35 -5.04 -8.36
C ASP A 156 8.77 -6.13 -7.46
N LEU A 157 9.63 -7.03 -6.99
CA LEU A 157 9.27 -8.19 -6.18
C LEU A 157 10.12 -8.28 -4.90
N ALA A 158 9.48 -8.70 -3.82
CA ALA A 158 10.16 -9.05 -2.57
C ALA A 158 9.51 -10.28 -1.93
N ILE A 159 10.35 -11.16 -1.36
CA ILE A 159 9.94 -12.31 -0.55
C ILE A 159 10.00 -11.94 0.91
N LEU A 160 8.92 -12.28 1.60
CA LEU A 160 8.73 -12.06 3.02
C LEU A 160 8.56 -13.38 3.77
N LYS A 161 8.88 -13.38 5.05
CA LYS A 161 8.42 -14.34 6.04
C LYS A 161 7.50 -13.62 7.01
N ILE A 162 6.26 -14.06 7.09
CA ILE A 162 5.33 -13.64 8.12
C ILE A 162 5.45 -14.63 9.28
N LEU A 163 5.67 -14.11 10.49
CA LEU A 163 5.88 -14.95 11.67
C LEU A 163 4.52 -15.34 12.26
N VAL A 164 3.87 -16.26 11.58
CA VAL A 164 2.61 -16.90 12.05
C VAL A 164 2.90 -18.18 12.78
N ASP A 165 1.98 -18.58 13.64
CA ASP A 165 2.02 -19.78 14.52
C ASP A 165 1.16 -20.93 14.00
N ARG A 166 0.67 -20.82 12.77
CA ARG A 166 -0.21 -21.80 12.10
C ARG A 166 0.07 -21.88 10.60
N PRO A 167 -0.32 -22.96 9.91
CA PRO A 167 -0.30 -23.01 8.46
C PRO A 167 -1.10 -21.85 7.85
N THR A 168 -0.62 -21.31 6.76
CA THR A 168 -1.26 -20.21 6.02
C THR A 168 -1.91 -20.74 4.75
N PRO A 169 -3.11 -20.24 4.37
CA PRO A 169 -3.60 -20.42 3.01
C PRO A 169 -2.63 -19.75 2.04
N TYR A 170 -2.51 -20.28 0.82
CA TYR A 170 -1.58 -19.74 -0.17
C TYR A 170 -2.12 -19.83 -1.59
N LEU A 171 -1.58 -19.02 -2.49
CA LEU A 171 -1.95 -18.99 -3.88
C LEU A 171 -1.08 -19.93 -4.72
N GLU A 172 -1.74 -20.70 -5.59
CA GLU A 172 -1.06 -21.41 -6.67
C GLU A 172 -0.62 -20.42 -7.76
N ILE A 173 0.60 -20.60 -8.27
CA ILE A 173 1.16 -19.75 -9.31
C ILE A 173 0.79 -20.32 -10.70
N ARG A 174 0.12 -19.50 -11.51
CA ARG A 174 -0.13 -19.75 -12.94
C ARG A 174 0.91 -18.99 -13.76
N GLY A 175 1.41 -19.60 -14.82
CA GLY A 175 2.26 -18.91 -15.79
C GLY A 175 1.48 -17.87 -16.59
N THR A 176 2.16 -16.81 -16.99
CA THR A 176 1.54 -15.71 -17.77
C THR A 176 1.46 -15.99 -19.27
N GLU A 177 2.17 -17.00 -19.75
CA GLU A 177 2.21 -17.45 -21.16
C GLU A 177 0.88 -18.01 -21.64
N THR A 178 -0.02 -18.39 -20.74
CA THR A 178 -1.35 -18.92 -21.05
C THR A 178 -2.45 -17.86 -20.97
N LEU A 179 -2.12 -16.59 -20.67
CA LEU A 179 -3.09 -15.51 -20.58
C LEU A 179 -3.61 -15.12 -21.98
N ILE A 180 -4.94 -15.00 -22.10
CA ILE A 180 -5.63 -14.63 -23.33
C ILE A 180 -6.21 -13.21 -23.18
N ARG A 181 -6.02 -12.34 -24.16
CA ARG A 181 -6.60 -10.98 -24.13
C ARG A 181 -8.11 -11.01 -23.90
N GLY A 182 -8.58 -10.18 -22.99
CA GLY A 182 -9.97 -10.17 -22.54
C GLY A 182 -10.28 -11.13 -21.41
N GLU A 183 -9.35 -12.00 -21.00
CA GLU A 183 -9.50 -12.91 -19.86
C GLU A 183 -9.74 -12.11 -18.56
N GLU A 184 -10.70 -12.55 -17.77
CA GLU A 184 -11.04 -11.92 -16.49
C GLU A 184 -9.91 -12.03 -15.47
N LEU A 185 -9.56 -10.91 -14.88
CA LEU A 185 -8.58 -10.83 -13.79
C LEU A 185 -9.14 -10.08 -12.60
N TYR A 186 -8.72 -10.51 -11.41
CA TYR A 186 -9.14 -9.93 -10.14
C TYR A 186 -7.90 -9.42 -9.40
N ALA A 187 -7.90 -8.12 -9.09
CA ALA A 187 -6.88 -7.53 -8.23
C ALA A 187 -7.42 -7.50 -6.79
N ILE A 188 -6.65 -8.06 -5.86
CA ILE A 188 -7.03 -8.18 -4.45
C ILE A 188 -6.06 -7.36 -3.61
N GLY A 189 -6.59 -6.61 -2.63
CA GLY A 189 -5.73 -5.80 -1.80
C GLY A 189 -6.45 -5.04 -0.70
N ASN A 190 -5.70 -4.17 -0.02
CA ASN A 190 -6.14 -3.41 1.13
C ASN A 190 -5.97 -1.91 0.88
N PRO A 191 -6.85 -1.31 0.04
CA PRO A 191 -6.70 0.06 -0.40
C PRO A 191 -6.90 1.07 0.75
N LEU A 192 -6.15 2.17 0.67
CA LEU A 192 -6.26 3.37 1.54
C LEU A 192 -6.16 3.11 3.04
N ILE A 193 -5.66 1.95 3.47
CA ILE A 193 -5.59 1.59 4.91
C ILE A 193 -6.99 1.40 5.56
N VAL A 194 -8.03 1.92 4.94
CA VAL A 194 -9.41 1.93 5.43
C VAL A 194 -10.21 0.73 4.94
N PHE A 195 -10.05 0.38 3.67
CA PHE A 195 -10.76 -0.76 3.07
C PHE A 195 -9.87 -2.00 3.16
N LYS A 196 -10.39 -3.03 3.80
CA LYS A 196 -9.73 -4.35 3.89
C LYS A 196 -10.33 -5.28 2.83
N GLU A 197 -9.50 -6.20 2.34
CA GLU A 197 -9.98 -7.34 1.56
C GLU A 197 -10.81 -6.95 0.32
N THR A 198 -10.39 -5.85 -0.35
CA THR A 198 -11.10 -5.37 -1.54
C THR A 198 -10.72 -6.17 -2.76
N VAL A 199 -11.73 -6.59 -3.51
CA VAL A 199 -11.59 -7.26 -4.80
C VAL A 199 -12.09 -6.33 -5.90
N THR A 200 -11.29 -6.15 -6.95
CA THR A 200 -11.71 -5.43 -8.15
C THR A 200 -11.54 -6.32 -9.38
N LYS A 201 -12.53 -6.31 -10.26
CA LYS A 201 -12.55 -7.11 -11.50
C LYS A 201 -12.17 -6.25 -12.70
N GLY A 202 -11.41 -6.83 -13.59
CA GLY A 202 -11.07 -6.27 -14.90
C GLY A 202 -10.66 -7.37 -15.86
N ILE A 203 -9.92 -7.01 -16.92
CA ILE A 203 -9.44 -7.95 -17.93
C ILE A 203 -7.95 -7.83 -18.16
N PHE A 204 -7.34 -8.93 -18.63
CA PHE A 204 -6.01 -8.91 -19.19
C PHE A 204 -6.02 -8.17 -20.54
N SER A 205 -5.22 -7.12 -20.67
CA SER A 205 -5.10 -6.35 -21.90
C SER A 205 -4.00 -6.89 -22.79
N ARG A 206 -2.78 -6.98 -22.29
CA ARG A 206 -1.62 -7.54 -22.99
C ARG A 206 -0.41 -7.70 -22.06
N ILE A 207 0.60 -8.44 -22.52
CA ILE A 207 1.95 -8.27 -21.99
C ILE A 207 2.51 -6.97 -22.56
N PHE A 208 2.98 -6.11 -21.68
CA PHE A 208 3.55 -4.80 -22.04
C PHE A 208 5.08 -4.85 -21.87
N PRO A 209 5.84 -4.88 -22.99
CA PRO A 209 7.29 -4.98 -22.94
C PRO A 209 7.94 -3.77 -22.25
N GLU A 210 9.04 -3.99 -21.53
CA GLU A 210 9.81 -2.93 -20.86
C GLU A 210 10.13 -1.75 -21.80
N LYS A 211 10.55 -2.06 -23.03
CA LYS A 211 10.89 -1.06 -24.05
C LYS A 211 9.74 -0.11 -24.42
N ASP A 212 8.50 -0.58 -24.29
CA ASP A 212 7.31 0.18 -24.68
C ASP A 212 6.93 1.25 -23.67
N PHE A 213 7.37 1.14 -22.39
CA PHE A 213 7.21 2.22 -21.42
C PHE A 213 7.80 3.54 -21.93
N LYS A 214 9.03 3.49 -22.46
CA LYS A 214 9.68 4.69 -23.02
C LYS A 214 9.04 5.09 -24.35
N LYS A 215 8.73 4.14 -25.20
CA LYS A 215 8.21 4.37 -26.56
C LYS A 215 6.77 4.90 -26.55
N GLU A 216 5.87 4.24 -25.84
CA GLU A 216 4.43 4.54 -25.86
C GLU A 216 4.03 5.52 -24.76
N LEU A 217 4.51 5.33 -23.52
CA LEU A 217 4.11 6.13 -22.37
C LEU A 217 5.03 7.32 -22.09
N LYS A 218 6.17 7.41 -22.77
CA LYS A 218 7.20 8.46 -22.56
C LYS A 218 7.74 8.52 -21.12
N ILE A 219 7.64 7.41 -20.39
CA ILE A 219 8.15 7.29 -19.03
C ILE A 219 9.21 6.18 -18.94
N LYS A 220 10.10 6.30 -17.97
CA LYS A 220 11.05 5.24 -17.64
C LYS A 220 10.33 4.21 -16.76
N PRO A 221 10.36 2.91 -17.10
CA PRO A 221 9.79 1.90 -16.22
C PRO A 221 10.53 1.91 -14.88
N PRO A 222 9.81 1.78 -13.75
CA PRO A 222 10.43 1.83 -12.43
C PRO A 222 11.31 0.60 -12.15
N PHE A 223 11.06 -0.50 -12.85
CA PHE A 223 11.78 -1.77 -12.74
C PHE A 223 11.93 -2.42 -14.11
N LYS A 224 12.86 -3.37 -14.23
CA LYS A 224 13.11 -4.11 -15.47
C LYS A 224 12.07 -5.20 -15.69
N GLY A 225 12.00 -5.67 -16.94
CA GLY A 225 11.16 -6.78 -17.38
C GLY A 225 9.84 -6.35 -17.97
N ASP A 226 9.13 -7.32 -18.52
CA ASP A 226 7.81 -7.13 -19.09
C ASP A 226 6.75 -7.07 -18.00
N TRP A 227 5.59 -6.51 -18.34
CA TRP A 227 4.52 -6.23 -17.40
C TRP A 227 3.20 -6.80 -17.90
N ILE A 228 2.33 -7.19 -17.01
CA ILE A 228 0.92 -7.45 -17.32
C ILE A 228 0.19 -6.12 -17.31
N GLN A 229 -0.36 -5.70 -18.44
CA GLN A 229 -1.32 -4.60 -18.51
C GLN A 229 -2.73 -5.16 -18.27
N PHE A 230 -3.49 -4.53 -17.37
CA PHE A 230 -4.85 -4.95 -17.00
C PHE A 230 -5.73 -3.76 -16.61
N SER A 231 -7.06 -3.98 -16.58
CA SER A 231 -8.05 -2.91 -16.38
C SER A 231 -8.73 -2.91 -15.00
N ALA A 232 -8.53 -3.91 -14.14
CA ALA A 232 -9.12 -3.89 -12.81
C ALA A 232 -8.67 -2.64 -12.04
N ALA A 233 -9.62 -1.94 -11.42
CA ALA A 233 -9.33 -0.70 -10.71
C ALA A 233 -8.37 -0.94 -9.55
N ILE A 234 -7.31 -0.12 -9.45
CA ILE A 234 -6.38 -0.14 -8.33
C ILE A 234 -6.19 1.27 -7.76
N ILE A 235 -6.00 1.35 -6.47
CA ILE A 235 -5.68 2.58 -5.75
C ILE A 235 -4.55 2.31 -4.74
N GLY A 236 -4.04 3.38 -4.10
CA GLY A 236 -2.97 3.24 -3.11
C GLY A 236 -3.34 2.24 -2.00
N GLY A 237 -2.46 1.27 -1.75
CA GLY A 237 -2.68 0.15 -0.84
C GLY A 237 -2.86 -1.20 -1.53
N ASN A 238 -3.27 -1.25 -2.81
CA ASN A 238 -3.30 -2.48 -3.60
C ASN A 238 -1.89 -2.96 -4.03
N SER A 239 -0.90 -2.07 -4.00
CA SER A 239 0.49 -2.40 -4.32
C SER A 239 0.99 -3.61 -3.52
N GLY A 240 1.55 -4.59 -4.21
CA GLY A 240 2.04 -5.84 -3.65
C GLY A 240 0.97 -6.91 -3.43
N GLY A 241 -0.31 -6.61 -3.68
CA GLY A 241 -1.39 -7.58 -3.69
C GLY A 241 -1.36 -8.48 -4.92
N PRO A 242 -2.05 -9.63 -4.89
CA PRO A 242 -2.11 -10.54 -6.02
C PRO A 242 -3.05 -10.02 -7.12
N LEU A 243 -2.67 -10.31 -8.36
CA LEU A 243 -3.54 -10.33 -9.51
C LEU A 243 -3.81 -11.81 -9.84
N VAL A 244 -5.06 -12.24 -9.77
CA VAL A 244 -5.44 -13.64 -9.98
C VAL A 244 -6.43 -13.78 -11.14
N ASP A 245 -6.49 -14.99 -11.72
CA ASP A 245 -7.51 -15.36 -12.69
C ASP A 245 -8.84 -15.74 -12.02
N LYS A 246 -9.86 -16.13 -12.81
CA LYS A 246 -11.17 -16.55 -12.32
C LYS A 246 -11.11 -17.79 -11.40
N ASP A 247 -10.07 -18.60 -11.53
CA ASP A 247 -9.85 -19.81 -10.74
C ASP A 247 -8.99 -19.53 -9.48
N GLY A 248 -8.74 -18.27 -9.18
CA GLY A 248 -7.97 -17.83 -8.00
C GLY A 248 -6.46 -18.07 -8.12
N LYS A 249 -5.96 -18.43 -9.31
CA LYS A 249 -4.53 -18.69 -9.52
C LYS A 249 -3.77 -17.40 -9.78
N LEU A 250 -2.60 -17.27 -9.17
CA LEU A 250 -1.77 -16.08 -9.26
C LEU A 250 -1.18 -15.91 -10.66
N VAL A 251 -1.47 -14.80 -11.32
CA VAL A 251 -0.87 -14.42 -12.60
C VAL A 251 0.11 -13.26 -12.47
N GLY A 252 0.01 -12.44 -11.42
CA GLY A 252 0.93 -11.32 -11.22
C GLY A 252 0.83 -10.65 -9.87
N VAL A 253 1.73 -9.67 -9.65
CA VAL A 253 1.79 -8.85 -8.43
C VAL A 253 1.47 -7.40 -8.80
N VAL A 254 0.42 -6.83 -8.23
CA VAL A 254 -0.01 -5.44 -8.49
C VAL A 254 1.11 -4.46 -8.10
N SER A 255 1.47 -3.57 -9.00
CA SER A 255 2.60 -2.65 -8.80
C SER A 255 2.26 -1.20 -9.12
N LEU A 256 1.79 -0.89 -10.32
CA LEU A 256 1.68 0.47 -10.84
C LEU A 256 0.31 0.74 -11.45
N GLY A 257 -0.30 1.87 -11.11
CA GLY A 257 -1.45 2.43 -11.80
C GLY A 257 -1.12 3.79 -12.40
N LEU A 258 -1.57 4.05 -13.63
CA LEU A 258 -1.40 5.33 -14.28
C LEU A 258 -2.61 6.23 -14.00
N LYS A 259 -2.47 7.16 -13.05
CA LYS A 259 -3.58 8.02 -12.58
C LYS A 259 -4.34 8.77 -13.68
N ASN A 260 -3.67 9.14 -14.77
CA ASN A 260 -4.25 9.96 -15.86
C ASN A 260 -4.76 9.15 -17.04
N TYR A 261 -4.69 7.82 -16.98
CA TYR A 261 -5.01 6.93 -18.11
C TYR A 261 -6.17 5.97 -17.79
N GLY A 262 -7.02 6.32 -16.82
CA GLY A 262 -8.19 5.52 -16.48
C GLY A 262 -7.83 4.13 -15.97
N ALA A 263 -8.32 3.10 -16.62
CA ALA A 263 -8.13 1.70 -16.26
C ALA A 263 -6.83 1.08 -16.81
N VAL A 264 -5.73 1.83 -16.89
CA VAL A 264 -4.44 1.30 -17.32
C VAL A 264 -3.55 1.04 -16.12
N ASN A 265 -3.45 -0.23 -15.75
CA ASN A 265 -2.71 -0.69 -14.60
C ASN A 265 -1.72 -1.77 -14.99
N PHE A 266 -0.67 -1.94 -14.16
CA PHE A 266 0.42 -2.86 -14.42
C PHE A 266 0.73 -3.74 -13.21
N ALA A 267 0.94 -5.03 -13.50
CA ALA A 267 1.41 -6.01 -12.53
C ALA A 267 2.70 -6.68 -13.02
N VAL A 268 3.53 -7.08 -12.07
CA VAL A 268 4.72 -7.87 -12.34
C VAL A 268 4.29 -9.32 -12.58
N PRO A 269 4.67 -9.96 -13.71
CA PRO A 269 4.34 -11.35 -14.00
C PRO A 269 4.76 -12.33 -12.90
N SER A 270 3.87 -13.26 -12.55
CA SER A 270 4.11 -14.32 -11.57
C SER A 270 5.28 -15.24 -11.97
N ALA A 271 5.54 -15.40 -13.26
CA ALA A 271 6.67 -16.15 -13.80
C ALA A 271 8.02 -15.69 -13.24
N TYR A 272 8.16 -14.41 -12.89
CA TYR A 272 9.39 -13.91 -12.26
C TYR A 272 9.55 -14.38 -10.82
N ILE A 273 8.47 -14.72 -10.11
CA ILE A 273 8.53 -15.35 -8.78
C ILE A 273 9.16 -16.72 -8.92
N LEU A 274 8.67 -17.54 -9.87
CA LEU A 274 9.22 -18.87 -10.16
C LEU A 274 10.69 -18.82 -10.55
N LYS A 275 11.05 -17.83 -11.40
CA LYS A 275 12.43 -17.68 -11.90
C LYS A 275 13.43 -17.25 -10.82
N GLU A 276 13.04 -16.31 -9.94
CA GLU A 276 13.97 -15.67 -9.00
C GLU A 276 13.94 -16.27 -7.59
N PHE A 277 12.84 -16.90 -7.21
CA PHE A 277 12.55 -17.28 -5.83
C PHE A 277 12.15 -18.74 -5.66
N LYS A 278 12.46 -19.61 -6.65
CA LYS A 278 12.11 -21.03 -6.64
C LYS A 278 12.43 -21.72 -5.30
N SER A 279 13.61 -21.45 -4.74
CA SER A 279 14.04 -22.04 -3.45
C SER A 279 13.18 -21.67 -2.23
N PHE A 280 12.25 -20.75 -2.35
CA PHE A 280 11.31 -20.39 -1.29
C PHE A 280 9.93 -21.04 -1.49
N LEU A 281 9.69 -21.66 -2.63
CA LEU A 281 8.44 -22.36 -2.94
C LEU A 281 8.44 -23.80 -2.44
N GLU A 282 9.62 -24.40 -2.41
CA GLU A 282 9.94 -25.72 -1.84
C GLU A 282 10.04 -25.58 -0.30
#